data_a7d2e4ba162b615d6373880179adc11e
#
_entry.id   a7d2e4ba162b615d6373880179adc11e
#
_cell.length_a   1.000
_cell.length_b   1.000
_cell.length_c   1.000
_cell.angle_alpha   90.00
_cell.angle_beta   90.00
_cell.angle_gamma   90.00
#
_symmetry.space_group_name_H-M   'P 1'
#
loop_
_entity.id
_entity.type
_entity.pdbx_description
1 polymer ?
#
loop_
_entity_poly.entity_id
_entity_poly.type
_entity_poly.pdbx_seq_one_letter_code
_entity_poly.pdbx_strand_id
1 'polypeptide(L)'
;MDNPQHHFRWLQNGRQFMRRTLAMIARAERSIRLEIYIFAPDHAGHAVSEALVEAARRGVQVRVLVDALGSDLLPAGFWTPLRAAGGEAREFNPVELRRFPIRDHRKMLVVDEAHAGVGGFNVASEYTGDGVTHGWADVGLAVTGPVAQRLAAEFDRMWEGAKEPQKWFARLRRGQRPPAVRISPELELLLSGPGRNASAFQLRLREDLASAARIQIASAYFLPTMRQRKLLRAAARRGVPVEIVVPGKSDVVWSQRAARHLYGGLLRAGVKIYEYQPQIMHTKLIVTEAAAYVGSSNLDTRSLHINYELMLRVDEPSVVAGGQALFDLLRARSQPVEWSAWRHSRPWFTRLRDAAAYWLLARADPYVTRWLAMAPR
;
A
#
# COMPACT_ATOMS: atom_id res chain seq x y z
N MET A 1 -29.06 18.51 -9.11
CA MET A 1 -27.66 18.41 -9.58
C MET A 1 -27.25 16.98 -9.36
N ASP A 2 -27.10 16.21 -10.42
CA ASP A 2 -26.68 14.83 -10.33
C ASP A 2 -25.30 14.78 -9.67
N ASN A 3 -25.26 14.17 -8.50
CA ASN A 3 -23.99 13.91 -7.83
C ASN A 3 -23.18 12.97 -8.74
N PRO A 4 -22.03 13.35 -9.26
CA PRO A 4 -21.27 12.51 -10.17
C PRO A 4 -20.92 11.21 -9.47
N GLN A 5 -21.58 10.12 -9.88
CA GLN A 5 -21.42 8.82 -9.26
C GLN A 5 -20.01 8.28 -9.48
N HIS A 6 -19.38 7.82 -8.41
CA HIS A 6 -18.18 7.01 -8.50
C HIS A 6 -18.57 5.58 -8.91
N HIS A 7 -17.79 4.98 -9.82
CA HIS A 7 -17.91 3.57 -10.11
C HIS A 7 -16.64 2.86 -9.64
N PHE A 8 -16.83 1.78 -8.90
CA PHE A 8 -15.75 1.02 -8.29
C PHE A 8 -15.69 -0.39 -8.89
N ARG A 9 -14.47 -0.89 -9.09
CA ARG A 9 -14.24 -2.27 -9.51
C ARG A 9 -13.00 -2.83 -8.82
N TRP A 10 -13.17 -3.90 -8.05
CA TRP A 10 -12.04 -4.60 -7.46
C TRP A 10 -11.14 -5.24 -8.51
N LEU A 11 -9.85 -5.09 -8.32
CA LEU A 11 -8.79 -5.79 -9.02
C LEU A 11 -8.28 -6.89 -8.06
N GLN A 12 -8.74 -8.10 -8.31
CA GLN A 12 -8.62 -9.21 -7.36
C GLN A 12 -7.27 -9.93 -7.42
N ASN A 13 -6.48 -9.67 -8.47
CA ASN A 13 -5.18 -10.29 -8.70
C ASN A 13 -4.37 -9.54 -9.77
N GLY A 14 -3.11 -9.93 -9.94
CA GLY A 14 -2.20 -9.29 -10.88
C GLY A 14 -2.60 -9.40 -12.34
N ARG A 15 -3.25 -10.50 -12.76
CA ARG A 15 -3.75 -10.63 -14.15
C ARG A 15 -4.79 -9.56 -14.45
N GLN A 16 -5.73 -9.32 -13.54
CA GLN A 16 -6.75 -8.27 -13.70
C GLN A 16 -6.12 -6.88 -13.64
N PHE A 17 -5.18 -6.67 -12.72
CA PHE A 17 -4.44 -5.41 -12.60
C PHE A 17 -3.71 -5.09 -13.91
N MET A 18 -2.86 -5.98 -14.42
CA MET A 18 -2.07 -5.75 -15.63
C MET A 18 -2.95 -5.51 -16.85
N ARG A 19 -3.97 -6.35 -17.06
CA ARG A 19 -4.94 -6.18 -18.15
C ARG A 19 -5.65 -4.83 -18.07
N ARG A 20 -6.07 -4.41 -16.86
CA ARG A 20 -6.74 -3.13 -16.68
C ARG A 20 -5.80 -1.96 -16.91
N THR A 21 -4.58 -2.02 -16.38
CA THR A 21 -3.54 -1.01 -16.57
C THR A 21 -3.25 -0.80 -18.05
N LEU A 22 -2.96 -1.84 -18.81
CA LEU A 22 -2.69 -1.74 -20.24
C LEU A 22 -3.91 -1.22 -21.02
N ALA A 23 -5.11 -1.68 -20.69
CA ALA A 23 -6.34 -1.20 -21.33
C ALA A 23 -6.62 0.29 -21.05
N MET A 24 -6.32 0.79 -19.84
CA MET A 24 -6.47 2.21 -19.51
C MET A 24 -5.45 3.05 -20.28
N ILE A 25 -4.18 2.63 -20.35
CA ILE A 25 -3.13 3.32 -21.10
C ILE A 25 -3.47 3.37 -22.61
N ALA A 26 -3.93 2.24 -23.16
CA ALA A 26 -4.28 2.16 -24.59
C ALA A 26 -5.44 3.09 -24.98
N ARG A 27 -6.38 3.35 -24.05
CA ARG A 27 -7.55 4.21 -24.27
C ARG A 27 -7.35 5.67 -23.87
N ALA A 28 -6.19 6.02 -23.35
CA ALA A 28 -5.88 7.38 -22.94
C ALA A 28 -5.93 8.35 -24.14
N GLU A 29 -6.58 9.48 -23.97
CA GLU A 29 -6.77 10.51 -24.98
C GLU A 29 -6.03 11.82 -24.65
N ARG A 30 -5.89 12.15 -23.37
CA ARG A 30 -5.33 13.43 -22.90
C ARG A 30 -4.11 13.28 -22.03
N SER A 31 -4.20 12.48 -20.97
CA SER A 31 -3.13 12.42 -19.99
C SER A 31 -3.03 11.08 -19.26
N ILE A 32 -1.80 10.68 -18.94
CA ILE A 32 -1.47 9.53 -18.10
C ILE A 32 -0.53 10.01 -17.01
N ARG A 33 -0.87 9.68 -15.75
CA ARG A 33 -0.03 9.86 -14.57
C ARG A 33 0.16 8.51 -13.90
N LEU A 34 1.39 7.99 -13.91
CA LEU A 34 1.75 6.74 -13.25
C LEU A 34 2.71 7.04 -12.10
N GLU A 35 2.31 6.74 -10.87
CA GLU A 35 3.14 6.81 -9.67
C GLU A 35 3.30 5.41 -9.11
N ILE A 36 4.53 4.92 -8.99
CA ILE A 36 4.79 3.53 -8.64
C ILE A 36 6.08 3.39 -7.83
N TYR A 37 6.06 2.52 -6.80
CA TYR A 37 7.23 2.26 -5.97
C TYR A 37 8.26 1.37 -6.69
N ILE A 38 7.84 0.22 -7.23
CA ILE A 38 8.70 -0.68 -8.00
C ILE A 38 8.25 -0.67 -9.45
N PHE A 39 9.18 -0.28 -10.34
CA PHE A 39 9.08 -0.51 -11.77
C PHE A 39 10.28 -1.37 -12.18
N ALA A 40 10.05 -2.62 -12.56
CA ALA A 40 11.14 -3.55 -12.88
C ALA A 40 11.42 -3.59 -14.40
N PRO A 41 12.67 -3.75 -14.84
CA PRO A 41 13.02 -3.93 -16.25
C PRO A 41 12.79 -5.36 -16.73
N ASP A 42 11.62 -5.92 -16.41
CA ASP A 42 11.20 -7.27 -16.77
C ASP A 42 10.06 -7.26 -17.80
N HIS A 43 9.48 -8.43 -18.10
CA HIS A 43 8.41 -8.53 -19.08
C HIS A 43 7.22 -7.61 -18.77
N ALA A 44 6.82 -7.48 -17.51
CA ALA A 44 5.72 -6.60 -17.10
C ALA A 44 6.08 -5.11 -17.29
N GLY A 45 7.29 -4.71 -16.86
CA GLY A 45 7.77 -3.36 -17.02
C GLY A 45 7.95 -2.97 -18.49
N HIS A 46 8.50 -3.84 -19.32
CA HIS A 46 8.60 -3.57 -20.75
C HIS A 46 7.24 -3.41 -21.41
N ALA A 47 6.26 -4.29 -21.14
CA ALA A 47 4.91 -4.17 -21.68
C ALA A 47 4.21 -2.85 -21.28
N VAL A 48 4.36 -2.41 -20.03
CA VAL A 48 3.81 -1.11 -19.57
C VAL A 48 4.57 0.05 -20.20
N SER A 49 5.91 -0.01 -20.28
CA SER A 49 6.73 1.04 -20.88
C SER A 49 6.40 1.24 -22.37
N GLU A 50 6.28 0.17 -23.13
CA GLU A 50 5.88 0.20 -24.55
C GLU A 50 4.51 0.83 -24.73
N ALA A 51 3.52 0.45 -23.89
CA ALA A 51 2.18 1.04 -23.94
C ALA A 51 2.21 2.56 -23.63
N LEU A 52 3.05 3.01 -22.69
CA LEU A 52 3.24 4.43 -22.38
C LEU A 52 3.90 5.19 -23.54
N VAL A 53 4.89 4.59 -24.20
CA VAL A 53 5.54 5.16 -25.39
C VAL A 53 4.53 5.34 -26.51
N GLU A 54 3.72 4.32 -26.79
CA GLU A 54 2.65 4.41 -27.81
C GLU A 54 1.61 5.47 -27.46
N ALA A 55 1.23 5.61 -26.20
CA ALA A 55 0.33 6.69 -25.77
C ALA A 55 0.96 8.08 -26.01
N ALA A 56 2.24 8.26 -25.68
CA ALA A 56 2.97 9.51 -25.92
C ALA A 56 3.06 9.83 -27.42
N ARG A 57 3.31 8.83 -28.27
CA ARG A 57 3.30 8.99 -29.75
C ARG A 57 1.94 9.41 -30.30
N ARG A 58 0.82 9.05 -29.63
CA ARG A 58 -0.51 9.54 -29.96
C ARG A 58 -0.78 10.98 -29.51
N GLY A 59 0.18 11.63 -28.84
CA GLY A 59 0.04 12.99 -28.30
C GLY A 59 -0.52 13.05 -26.87
N VAL A 60 -0.68 11.91 -26.20
CA VAL A 60 -1.10 11.87 -24.79
C VAL A 60 0.02 12.40 -23.89
N GLN A 61 -0.30 13.28 -22.94
CA GLN A 61 0.65 13.76 -21.96
C GLN A 61 0.97 12.65 -20.94
N VAL A 62 2.14 12.02 -21.07
CA VAL A 62 2.55 10.90 -20.20
C VAL A 62 3.56 11.38 -19.16
N ARG A 63 3.27 11.15 -17.88
CA ARG A 63 4.17 11.40 -16.75
C ARG A 63 4.30 10.17 -15.87
N VAL A 64 5.55 9.73 -15.63
CA VAL A 64 5.88 8.57 -14.81
C VAL A 64 6.75 9.01 -13.64
N LEU A 65 6.32 8.73 -12.41
CA LEU A 65 7.09 8.93 -11.19
C LEU A 65 7.38 7.57 -10.55
N VAL A 66 8.67 7.23 -10.45
CA VAL A 66 9.13 5.99 -9.80
C VAL A 66 9.93 6.33 -8.54
N ASP A 67 9.89 5.47 -7.53
CA ASP A 67 10.80 5.62 -6.38
C ASP A 67 12.19 5.11 -6.77
N ALA A 68 13.24 5.92 -6.51
CA ALA A 68 14.59 5.61 -6.94
C ALA A 68 15.18 4.36 -6.27
N LEU A 69 14.77 4.01 -5.04
CA LEU A 69 15.20 2.77 -4.37
C LEU A 69 14.36 1.57 -4.79
N GLY A 70 13.04 1.76 -4.88
CA GLY A 70 12.15 0.67 -5.30
C GLY A 70 12.37 0.24 -6.75
N SER A 71 12.88 1.16 -7.58
CA SER A 71 13.12 0.93 -9.02
C SER A 71 14.61 0.99 -9.38
N ASP A 72 15.50 0.66 -8.44
CA ASP A 72 16.98 0.74 -8.60
C ASP A 72 17.55 -0.23 -9.65
N LEU A 73 16.78 -1.24 -10.04
CA LEU A 73 17.15 -2.18 -11.11
C LEU A 73 16.96 -1.59 -12.51
N LEU A 74 16.32 -0.44 -12.68
CA LEU A 74 16.14 0.18 -13.99
C LEU A 74 17.50 0.59 -14.58
N PRO A 75 17.86 0.12 -15.77
CA PRO A 75 19.12 0.52 -16.38
C PRO A 75 19.10 1.99 -16.79
N ALA A 76 20.28 2.61 -16.77
CA ALA A 76 20.45 3.96 -17.29
C ALA A 76 19.87 4.05 -18.72
N GLY A 77 19.04 5.07 -18.97
CA GLY A 77 18.39 5.25 -20.27
C GLY A 77 17.10 4.44 -20.49
N PHE A 78 16.61 3.66 -19.54
CA PHE A 78 15.35 2.91 -19.67
C PHE A 78 14.18 3.79 -20.19
N TRP A 79 14.09 5.01 -19.73
CA TRP A 79 13.05 5.97 -20.13
C TRP A 79 13.38 6.78 -21.40
N THR A 80 14.50 6.51 -22.09
CA THR A 80 14.86 7.22 -23.33
C THR A 80 13.80 7.09 -24.43
N PRO A 81 13.19 5.93 -24.70
CA PRO A 81 12.13 5.83 -25.70
C PRO A 81 10.89 6.65 -25.35
N LEU A 82 10.50 6.69 -24.06
CA LEU A 82 9.38 7.50 -23.60
C LEU A 82 9.66 8.99 -23.79
N ARG A 83 10.86 9.45 -23.40
CA ARG A 83 11.26 10.85 -23.57
C ARG A 83 11.34 11.26 -25.05
N ALA A 84 11.86 10.38 -25.91
CA ALA A 84 11.89 10.60 -27.36
C ALA A 84 10.48 10.70 -27.97
N ALA A 85 9.48 10.04 -27.38
CA ALA A 85 8.08 10.13 -27.77
C ALA A 85 7.34 11.34 -27.16
N GLY A 86 8.02 12.21 -26.39
CA GLY A 86 7.44 13.40 -25.75
C GLY A 86 6.90 13.18 -24.33
N GLY A 87 7.04 11.99 -23.76
CA GLY A 87 6.68 11.71 -22.37
C GLY A 87 7.77 12.12 -21.38
N GLU A 88 7.42 12.16 -20.09
CA GLU A 88 8.32 12.52 -19.01
C GLU A 88 8.40 11.38 -17.96
N ALA A 89 9.61 11.11 -17.48
CA ALA A 89 9.85 10.21 -16.34
C ALA A 89 10.78 10.86 -15.33
N ARG A 90 10.46 10.72 -14.03
CA ARG A 90 11.24 11.22 -12.90
C ARG A 90 11.41 10.16 -11.84
N GLU A 91 12.50 10.29 -11.08
CA GLU A 91 12.76 9.49 -9.90
C GLU A 91 12.45 10.30 -8.65
N PHE A 92 11.69 9.69 -7.75
CA PHE A 92 11.47 10.24 -6.42
C PHE A 92 12.66 9.89 -5.52
N ASN A 93 13.23 10.91 -4.90
CA ASN A 93 14.22 10.80 -3.84
C ASN A 93 15.41 9.89 -4.22
N PRO A 94 16.30 10.33 -5.14
CA PRO A 94 17.51 9.60 -5.51
C PRO A 94 18.29 9.13 -4.27
N VAL A 95 18.95 7.97 -4.38
CA VAL A 95 19.59 7.29 -3.26
C VAL A 95 20.81 8.06 -2.79
N GLU A 96 20.60 8.96 -1.83
CA GLU A 96 21.63 9.62 -1.05
C GLU A 96 21.53 9.19 0.42
N LEU A 97 22.65 9.00 1.13
CA LEU A 97 22.69 8.44 2.48
C LEU A 97 21.67 9.04 3.47
N ARG A 98 21.46 10.36 3.41
CA ARG A 98 20.49 11.06 4.28
C ARG A 98 19.03 10.97 3.85
N ARG A 99 18.77 10.69 2.57
CA ARG A 99 17.42 10.60 1.98
C ARG A 99 16.95 9.16 1.87
N PHE A 100 17.85 8.20 1.98
CA PHE A 100 17.60 6.77 1.86
C PHE A 100 16.35 6.29 2.59
N PRO A 101 16.01 6.77 3.80
CA PRO A 101 14.91 6.18 4.56
C PRO A 101 13.50 6.56 4.09
N ILE A 102 13.30 7.72 3.42
CA ILE A 102 11.97 8.22 3.04
C ILE A 102 11.66 7.80 1.61
N ARG A 103 10.61 6.99 1.42
CA ARG A 103 10.24 6.44 0.13
C ARG A 103 8.85 6.86 -0.29
N ASP A 104 8.65 6.97 -1.60
CA ASP A 104 7.32 7.06 -2.19
C ASP A 104 6.78 5.66 -2.44
N HIS A 105 5.95 5.19 -1.50
CA HIS A 105 5.39 3.85 -1.58
C HIS A 105 3.98 3.83 -2.19
N ARG A 106 3.53 4.94 -2.76
CA ARG A 106 2.25 5.03 -3.46
C ARG A 106 2.25 4.22 -4.74
N LYS A 107 1.07 3.76 -5.13
CA LYS A 107 0.87 3.00 -6.36
C LYS A 107 -0.45 3.42 -6.95
N MET A 108 -0.39 4.25 -7.98
CA MET A 108 -1.58 4.71 -8.70
C MET A 108 -1.31 4.95 -10.18
N LEU A 109 -2.32 4.69 -10.97
CA LEU A 109 -2.43 5.10 -12.36
C LEU A 109 -3.66 6.00 -12.49
N VAL A 110 -3.50 7.17 -13.08
CA VAL A 110 -4.62 8.07 -13.41
C VAL A 110 -4.59 8.36 -14.89
N VAL A 111 -5.72 8.18 -15.56
CA VAL A 111 -5.88 8.41 -16.99
C VAL A 111 -7.01 9.42 -17.21
N ASP A 112 -6.70 10.46 -17.97
CA ASP A 112 -7.61 11.53 -18.41
C ASP A 112 -8.37 12.23 -17.28
N GLU A 113 -7.86 12.13 -16.04
CA GLU A 113 -8.50 12.63 -14.81
C GLU A 113 -9.93 12.08 -14.59
N ALA A 114 -10.26 11.00 -15.28
CA ALA A 114 -11.56 10.34 -15.27
C ALA A 114 -11.48 8.90 -14.71
N HIS A 115 -10.37 8.22 -14.94
CA HIS A 115 -10.15 6.84 -14.55
C HIS A 115 -8.92 6.72 -13.67
N ALA A 116 -9.02 5.95 -12.58
CA ALA A 116 -7.87 5.67 -11.74
C ALA A 116 -7.81 4.20 -11.31
N GLY A 117 -6.60 3.73 -11.02
CA GLY A 117 -6.31 2.45 -10.36
C GLY A 117 -5.42 2.71 -9.15
N VAL A 118 -5.80 2.16 -7.98
CA VAL A 118 -5.06 2.27 -6.72
C VAL A 118 -4.96 0.89 -6.08
N GLY A 119 -3.85 0.57 -5.43
CA GLY A 119 -3.72 -0.72 -4.72
C GLY A 119 -2.32 -1.03 -4.23
N GLY A 120 -2.06 -2.30 -3.97
CA GLY A 120 -0.75 -2.79 -3.55
C GLY A 120 0.18 -3.17 -4.70
N PHE A 121 -0.33 -3.31 -5.92
CA PHE A 121 0.42 -3.79 -7.09
C PHE A 121 1.55 -2.84 -7.51
N ASN A 122 2.71 -3.41 -7.81
CA ASN A 122 3.79 -2.76 -8.52
C ASN A 122 3.82 -3.18 -10.00
N VAL A 123 4.67 -2.57 -10.79
CA VAL A 123 4.92 -2.94 -12.20
C VAL A 123 6.16 -3.84 -12.24
N ALA A 124 5.94 -5.13 -11.97
CA ALA A 124 6.94 -6.17 -12.01
C ALA A 124 6.26 -7.53 -12.22
N SER A 125 6.99 -8.51 -12.75
CA SER A 125 6.43 -9.81 -13.18
C SER A 125 5.80 -10.60 -12.04
N GLU A 126 6.30 -10.49 -10.81
CA GLU A 126 5.70 -11.10 -9.63
C GLU A 126 4.29 -10.58 -9.32
N TYR A 127 3.90 -9.41 -9.82
CA TYR A 127 2.56 -8.84 -9.67
C TYR A 127 1.63 -9.13 -10.87
N THR A 128 1.98 -10.03 -11.77
CA THR A 128 1.13 -10.33 -12.96
C THR A 128 0.31 -11.60 -12.81
N GLY A 129 0.55 -12.39 -11.77
CA GLY A 129 -0.08 -13.69 -11.53
C GLY A 129 -1.48 -13.63 -10.95
N ASP A 130 -1.98 -14.82 -10.58
CA ASP A 130 -3.27 -14.99 -9.90
C ASP A 130 -3.13 -15.00 -8.37
N GLY A 131 -1.90 -14.99 -7.86
CA GLY A 131 -1.59 -15.05 -6.44
C GLY A 131 -1.80 -16.43 -5.80
N VAL A 132 -2.12 -17.45 -6.58
CA VAL A 132 -2.40 -18.83 -6.13
C VAL A 132 -1.45 -19.81 -6.79
N THR A 133 -1.47 -19.89 -8.12
CA THR A 133 -0.59 -20.80 -8.88
C THR A 133 0.76 -20.15 -9.15
N HIS A 134 0.78 -18.85 -9.39
CA HIS A 134 2.00 -18.05 -9.59
C HIS A 134 1.77 -16.58 -9.27
N GLY A 135 2.86 -15.85 -9.05
CA GLY A 135 2.86 -14.43 -8.71
C GLY A 135 2.35 -14.17 -7.29
N TRP A 136 2.38 -12.92 -6.88
CA TRP A 136 1.99 -12.51 -5.54
C TRP A 136 0.48 -12.24 -5.44
N ALA A 137 -0.12 -12.57 -4.31
CA ALA A 137 -1.50 -12.25 -4.01
C ALA A 137 -1.61 -10.80 -3.56
N ASP A 138 -2.25 -9.96 -4.37
CA ASP A 138 -2.50 -8.56 -4.04
C ASP A 138 -3.88 -8.12 -4.55
N VAL A 139 -4.34 -6.95 -4.10
CA VAL A 139 -5.63 -6.38 -4.49
C VAL A 139 -5.49 -4.89 -4.79
N GLY A 140 -6.40 -4.39 -5.62
CA GLY A 140 -6.53 -2.98 -5.93
C GLY A 140 -7.97 -2.62 -6.24
N LEU A 141 -8.21 -1.33 -6.43
CA LEU A 141 -9.51 -0.78 -6.78
C LEU A 141 -9.34 0.12 -8.01
N ALA A 142 -10.06 -0.19 -9.07
CA ALA A 142 -10.24 0.72 -10.20
C ALA A 142 -11.46 1.61 -9.90
N VAL A 143 -11.30 2.91 -10.15
CA VAL A 143 -12.31 3.92 -9.82
C VAL A 143 -12.49 4.84 -11.01
N THR A 144 -13.74 5.24 -11.28
CA THR A 144 -14.06 6.32 -12.21
C THR A 144 -14.83 7.42 -11.49
N GLY A 145 -14.74 8.65 -12.00
CA GLY A 145 -15.42 9.80 -11.43
C GLY A 145 -14.49 10.81 -10.76
N PRO A 146 -15.02 11.76 -9.96
CA PRO A 146 -14.27 12.89 -9.40
C PRO A 146 -13.02 12.54 -8.58
N VAL A 147 -12.96 11.33 -8.03
CA VAL A 147 -11.78 10.85 -7.31
C VAL A 147 -10.53 10.79 -8.20
N ALA A 148 -10.70 10.53 -9.51
CA ALA A 148 -9.57 10.49 -10.44
C ALA A 148 -8.91 11.88 -10.59
N GLN A 149 -9.70 12.97 -10.62
CA GLN A 149 -9.18 14.34 -10.62
C GLN A 149 -8.38 14.64 -9.35
N ARG A 150 -8.89 14.18 -8.20
CA ARG A 150 -8.19 14.37 -6.93
C ARG A 150 -6.88 13.59 -6.87
N LEU A 151 -6.88 12.35 -7.36
CA LEU A 151 -5.65 11.53 -7.45
C LEU A 151 -4.64 12.16 -8.43
N ALA A 152 -5.10 12.72 -9.56
CA ALA A 152 -4.25 13.48 -10.46
C ALA A 152 -3.57 14.67 -9.76
N ALA A 153 -4.32 15.45 -8.99
CA ALA A 153 -3.77 16.58 -8.22
C ALA A 153 -2.76 16.13 -7.14
N GLU A 154 -2.97 14.95 -6.52
CA GLU A 154 -2.01 14.37 -5.58
C GLU A 154 -0.73 13.92 -6.29
N PHE A 155 -0.85 13.30 -7.49
CA PHE A 155 0.30 12.99 -8.32
C PHE A 155 1.08 14.26 -8.69
N ASP A 156 0.40 15.28 -9.20
CA ASP A 156 1.05 16.53 -9.64
C ASP A 156 1.81 17.20 -8.47
N ARG A 157 1.29 17.11 -7.24
CA ARG A 157 1.99 17.58 -6.04
C ARG A 157 3.28 16.80 -5.76
N MET A 158 3.25 15.47 -5.90
CA MET A 158 4.43 14.62 -5.75
C MET A 158 5.43 14.85 -6.88
N TRP A 159 4.94 14.99 -8.09
CA TRP A 159 5.71 15.28 -9.30
C TRP A 159 6.51 16.59 -9.19
N GLU A 160 5.87 17.67 -8.75
CA GLU A 160 6.56 18.94 -8.52
C GLU A 160 7.52 18.86 -7.32
N GLY A 161 7.12 18.14 -6.29
CA GLY A 161 8.00 17.90 -5.15
C GLY A 161 9.27 17.12 -5.48
N ALA A 162 9.23 16.21 -6.43
CA ALA A 162 10.40 15.44 -6.84
C ALA A 162 11.52 16.30 -7.46
N LYS A 163 11.21 17.49 -7.99
CA LYS A 163 12.19 18.47 -8.52
C LYS A 163 13.04 19.12 -7.42
N GLU A 164 12.49 19.24 -6.19
CA GLU A 164 13.11 20.04 -5.13
C GLU A 164 13.40 19.21 -3.86
N PRO A 165 14.45 18.42 -3.86
CA PRO A 165 14.75 17.48 -2.77
C PRO A 165 14.86 18.13 -1.39
N GLN A 166 15.22 19.41 -1.30
CA GLN A 166 15.51 20.11 -0.03
C GLN A 166 14.24 20.52 0.75
N LYS A 167 13.10 20.74 0.09
CA LYS A 167 11.85 21.18 0.75
C LYS A 167 11.16 20.08 1.55
N TRP A 168 11.43 18.82 1.29
CA TRP A 168 10.84 17.69 2.02
C TRP A 168 11.21 17.66 3.50
N PHE A 169 12.46 17.97 3.83
CA PHE A 169 12.94 18.02 5.21
C PHE A 169 12.33 19.19 6.01
N ALA A 170 12.02 20.32 5.35
CA ALA A 170 11.33 21.43 5.99
C ALA A 170 9.90 21.06 6.43
N ARG A 171 9.19 20.18 5.70
CA ARG A 171 7.87 19.67 6.07
C ARG A 171 7.92 18.73 7.27
N LEU A 172 8.95 17.88 7.38
CA LEU A 172 9.19 17.04 8.57
C LEU A 172 9.33 17.88 9.85
N ARG A 173 10.00 19.02 9.76
CA ARG A 173 10.19 19.95 10.90
C ARG A 173 8.90 20.66 11.27
N ARG A 174 8.00 20.98 10.33
CA ARG A 174 6.77 21.75 10.54
C ARG A 174 5.60 20.94 11.11
N GLY A 175 5.72 19.62 11.26
CA GLY A 175 4.69 18.77 11.85
C GLY A 175 3.35 18.76 11.10
N GLN A 176 3.31 19.21 9.85
CA GLN A 176 2.10 19.25 9.04
C GLN A 176 1.63 17.81 8.76
N ARG A 177 0.36 17.54 9.07
CA ARG A 177 -0.27 16.26 8.77
C ARG A 177 -0.68 16.23 7.29
N PRO A 178 -0.40 15.15 6.54
CA PRO A 178 -1.08 14.93 5.28
C PRO A 178 -2.59 14.88 5.53
N PRO A 179 -3.40 15.58 4.73
CA PRO A 179 -4.83 15.68 4.98
C PRO A 179 -5.57 14.36 4.74
N ALA A 180 -6.66 14.13 5.49
CA ALA A 180 -7.77 13.36 4.98
C ALA A 180 -8.53 14.25 4.02
N VAL A 181 -8.82 13.74 2.83
CA VAL A 181 -9.62 14.46 1.86
C VAL A 181 -10.90 13.69 1.62
N ARG A 182 -12.00 14.23 2.15
CA ARG A 182 -13.33 13.70 1.84
C ARG A 182 -13.68 14.11 0.42
N ILE A 183 -13.91 13.12 -0.45
CA ILE A 183 -14.21 13.33 -1.88
C ILE A 183 -15.72 13.32 -2.08
N SER A 184 -16.39 12.38 -1.45
CA SER A 184 -17.84 12.25 -1.39
C SER A 184 -18.26 11.74 0.00
N PRO A 185 -19.55 11.66 0.33
CA PRO A 185 -19.99 11.03 1.58
C PRO A 185 -19.40 9.64 1.77
N GLU A 186 -19.28 8.84 0.70
CA GLU A 186 -18.87 7.43 0.72
C GLU A 186 -17.37 7.20 0.46
N LEU A 187 -16.58 8.27 0.16
CA LEU A 187 -15.19 8.12 -0.27
C LEU A 187 -14.25 9.12 0.37
N GLU A 188 -13.26 8.60 1.08
CA GLU A 188 -12.18 9.40 1.65
C GLU A 188 -10.82 8.98 1.07
N LEU A 189 -10.01 9.95 0.68
CA LEU A 189 -8.60 9.78 0.35
C LEU A 189 -7.75 10.07 1.59
N LEU A 190 -7.05 9.06 2.07
CA LEU A 190 -6.26 9.09 3.29
C LEU A 190 -4.78 9.02 2.95
N LEU A 191 -4.10 10.14 3.10
CA LEU A 191 -2.68 10.26 2.79
C LEU A 191 -1.83 10.05 4.04
N SER A 192 -0.69 9.40 3.86
CA SER A 192 0.38 9.32 4.86
C SER A 192 1.66 9.91 4.29
N GLY A 193 2.53 10.37 5.17
CA GLY A 193 3.84 10.89 4.81
C GLY A 193 4.72 11.01 6.04
N PRO A 194 6.00 11.36 5.85
CA PRO A 194 6.96 11.50 6.94
C PRO A 194 6.46 12.46 8.02
N GLY A 195 6.45 12.01 9.29
CA GLY A 195 6.01 12.86 10.39
C GLY A 195 5.98 12.17 11.75
N ARG A 196 5.92 13.00 12.82
CA ARG A 196 5.79 12.50 14.20
C ARG A 196 4.35 12.19 14.61
N ASN A 197 3.40 12.89 14.00
CA ASN A 197 1.98 12.76 14.33
C ASN A 197 1.34 11.61 13.54
N ALA A 198 0.24 11.09 14.07
CA ALA A 198 -0.56 10.10 13.36
C ALA A 198 -1.08 10.69 12.04
N SER A 199 -0.97 9.92 10.95
CA SER A 199 -1.51 10.29 9.64
C SER A 199 -3.04 10.27 9.64
N ALA A 200 -3.64 10.84 8.59
CA ALA A 200 -5.09 10.77 8.36
C ALA A 200 -5.58 9.31 8.36
N PHE A 201 -4.85 8.42 7.66
CA PHE A 201 -5.14 6.99 7.65
C PHE A 201 -5.14 6.38 9.06
N GLN A 202 -4.12 6.67 9.88
CA GLN A 202 -4.06 6.14 11.25
C GLN A 202 -5.20 6.65 12.14
N LEU A 203 -5.60 7.90 12.01
CA LEU A 203 -6.67 8.48 12.80
C LEU A 203 -8.01 7.85 12.42
N ARG A 204 -8.32 7.84 11.12
CA ARG A 204 -9.58 7.30 10.63
C ARG A 204 -9.72 5.79 10.90
N LEU A 205 -8.64 5.02 10.66
CA LEU A 205 -8.63 3.61 10.99
C LEU A 205 -8.86 3.34 12.49
N ARG A 206 -8.32 4.18 13.38
CA ARG A 206 -8.55 4.02 14.83
C ARG A 206 -10.02 4.25 15.21
N GLU A 207 -10.67 5.24 14.60
CA GLU A 207 -12.09 5.52 14.80
C GLU A 207 -12.93 4.31 14.37
N ASP A 208 -12.72 3.82 13.15
CA ASP A 208 -13.47 2.68 12.62
C ASP A 208 -13.20 1.39 13.44
N LEU A 209 -11.95 1.09 13.82
CA LEU A 209 -11.64 -0.08 14.64
C LEU A 209 -12.24 0.00 16.07
N ALA A 210 -12.45 1.20 16.60
CA ALA A 210 -13.03 1.37 17.94
C ALA A 210 -14.52 1.05 17.98
N SER A 211 -15.24 1.37 16.89
CA SER A 211 -16.71 1.20 16.78
C SER A 211 -17.14 -0.06 16.02
N ALA A 212 -16.21 -0.71 15.29
CA ALA A 212 -16.53 -1.83 14.42
C ALA A 212 -17.22 -3.01 15.14
N ALA A 213 -18.23 -3.57 14.46
CA ALA A 213 -18.90 -4.84 14.81
C ALA A 213 -18.20 -6.06 14.18
N ARG A 214 -17.36 -5.86 13.16
CA ARG A 214 -16.49 -6.86 12.52
C ARG A 214 -15.21 -6.20 12.07
N ILE A 215 -14.08 -6.89 12.20
CA ILE A 215 -12.77 -6.42 11.73
C ILE A 215 -12.07 -7.52 10.95
N GLN A 216 -11.77 -7.27 9.68
CA GLN A 216 -11.05 -8.15 8.78
C GLN A 216 -9.83 -7.40 8.22
N ILE A 217 -8.62 -7.94 8.40
CA ILE A 217 -7.36 -7.31 7.99
C ILE A 217 -6.54 -8.32 7.19
N ALA A 218 -6.20 -8.00 5.94
CA ALA A 218 -5.15 -8.67 5.19
C ALA A 218 -3.99 -7.70 4.98
N SER A 219 -2.80 -8.04 5.49
CA SER A 219 -1.65 -7.15 5.45
C SER A 219 -0.36 -7.91 5.18
N ALA A 220 0.37 -7.46 4.14
CA ALA A 220 1.68 -8.02 3.76
C ALA A 220 2.70 -7.91 4.89
N TYR A 221 2.77 -6.73 5.53
CA TYR A 221 3.63 -6.51 6.69
C TYR A 221 2.76 -6.05 7.87
N PHE A 222 2.65 -6.95 8.87
CA PHE A 222 1.74 -6.75 10.00
C PHE A 222 2.52 -6.43 11.28
N LEU A 223 2.84 -5.16 11.47
CA LEU A 223 3.51 -4.61 12.65
C LEU A 223 2.72 -3.42 13.23
N PRO A 224 1.45 -3.63 13.59
CA PRO A 224 0.57 -2.56 14.04
C PRO A 224 1.10 -1.86 15.29
N THR A 225 0.83 -0.56 15.40
CA THR A 225 1.21 0.25 16.56
C THR A 225 0.61 -0.27 17.86
N MET A 226 1.19 0.11 19.00
CA MET A 226 0.65 -0.25 20.33
C MET A 226 -0.84 0.11 20.46
N ARG A 227 -1.25 1.27 19.92
CA ARG A 227 -2.66 1.71 19.97
C ARG A 227 -3.56 0.81 19.13
N GLN A 228 -3.18 0.49 17.89
CA GLN A 228 -3.93 -0.44 17.05
C GLN A 228 -4.04 -1.82 17.68
N ARG A 229 -2.95 -2.37 18.24
CA ARG A 229 -2.98 -3.64 18.98
C ARG A 229 -3.91 -3.62 20.20
N LYS A 230 -3.97 -2.50 20.93
CA LYS A 230 -4.92 -2.33 22.04
C LYS A 230 -6.37 -2.34 21.55
N LEU A 231 -6.67 -1.64 20.44
CA LEU A 231 -8.00 -1.63 19.83
C LEU A 231 -8.44 -3.01 19.34
N LEU A 232 -7.60 -3.72 18.59
CA LEU A 232 -7.90 -5.07 18.11
C LEU A 232 -8.18 -6.06 19.25
N ARG A 233 -7.34 -6.02 20.31
CA ARG A 233 -7.56 -6.85 21.51
C ARG A 233 -8.81 -6.46 22.28
N ALA A 234 -9.11 -5.17 22.40
CA ALA A 234 -10.29 -4.69 23.08
C ALA A 234 -11.56 -5.09 22.31
N ALA A 235 -11.55 -4.98 20.97
CA ALA A 235 -12.65 -5.43 20.12
C ALA A 235 -12.91 -6.95 20.30
N ALA A 236 -11.88 -7.78 20.18
CA ALA A 236 -11.99 -9.23 20.36
C ALA A 236 -12.53 -9.61 21.75
N ARG A 237 -12.08 -8.95 22.82
CA ARG A 237 -12.57 -9.17 24.19
C ARG A 237 -14.04 -8.76 24.38
N ARG A 238 -14.55 -7.83 23.58
CA ARG A 238 -15.99 -7.49 23.54
C ARG A 238 -16.84 -8.47 22.73
N GLY A 239 -16.23 -9.52 22.16
CA GLY A 239 -16.91 -10.49 21.30
C GLY A 239 -16.98 -10.09 19.82
N VAL A 240 -16.36 -8.98 19.42
CA VAL A 240 -16.28 -8.58 18.01
C VAL A 240 -15.39 -9.58 17.25
N PRO A 241 -15.85 -10.17 16.13
CA PRO A 241 -15.04 -11.00 15.26
C PRO A 241 -13.85 -10.18 14.69
N VAL A 242 -12.63 -10.52 15.11
CA VAL A 242 -11.39 -9.91 14.58
C VAL A 242 -10.59 -11.01 13.91
N GLU A 243 -10.44 -10.89 12.59
CA GLU A 243 -9.76 -11.86 11.74
C GLU A 243 -8.62 -11.19 10.98
N ILE A 244 -7.44 -11.82 10.97
CA ILE A 244 -6.24 -11.26 10.35
C ILE A 244 -5.61 -12.32 9.44
N VAL A 245 -5.42 -12.00 8.16
CA VAL A 245 -4.65 -12.81 7.22
C VAL A 245 -3.29 -12.14 7.00
N VAL A 246 -2.23 -12.90 7.14
CA VAL A 246 -0.83 -12.48 6.95
C VAL A 246 -0.10 -13.46 6.05
N PRO A 247 1.05 -13.10 5.47
CA PRO A 247 1.82 -14.04 4.66
C PRO A 247 2.33 -15.23 5.46
N GLY A 248 2.08 -16.45 4.99
CA GLY A 248 2.76 -17.66 5.44
C GLY A 248 4.18 -17.76 4.89
N LYS A 249 4.42 -17.17 3.70
CA LYS A 249 5.72 -16.97 3.06
C LYS A 249 5.90 -15.48 2.79
N SER A 250 7.05 -14.91 3.12
CA SER A 250 7.33 -13.48 2.96
C SER A 250 8.64 -13.27 2.20
N ASP A 251 8.67 -12.26 1.34
CA ASP A 251 9.85 -11.69 0.70
C ASP A 251 10.80 -11.05 1.73
N VAL A 252 10.25 -10.55 2.85
CA VAL A 252 10.99 -9.97 3.96
C VAL A 252 10.88 -10.85 5.21
N VAL A 253 11.76 -11.83 5.34
CA VAL A 253 11.75 -12.81 6.47
C VAL A 253 11.74 -12.13 7.84
N TRP A 254 12.46 -11.03 8.00
CA TRP A 254 12.50 -10.27 9.27
C TRP A 254 11.14 -9.66 9.62
N SER A 255 10.36 -9.20 8.64
CA SER A 255 9.00 -8.68 8.85
C SER A 255 8.05 -9.78 9.32
N GLN A 256 8.12 -10.96 8.73
CA GLN A 256 7.33 -12.12 9.16
C GLN A 256 7.66 -12.53 10.59
N ARG A 257 8.95 -12.59 10.96
CA ARG A 257 9.38 -12.90 12.33
C ARG A 257 8.87 -11.86 13.33
N ALA A 258 9.00 -10.59 13.00
CA ALA A 258 8.51 -9.49 13.83
C ALA A 258 6.98 -9.54 14.00
N ALA A 259 6.21 -9.87 12.96
CA ALA A 259 4.77 -10.09 13.06
C ALA A 259 4.45 -11.27 13.98
N ARG A 260 5.16 -12.40 13.86
CA ARG A 260 5.00 -13.58 14.70
C ARG A 260 5.29 -13.31 16.18
N HIS A 261 6.14 -12.36 16.51
CA HIS A 261 6.32 -11.90 17.91
C HIS A 261 5.03 -11.38 18.52
N LEU A 262 4.15 -10.75 17.71
CA LEU A 262 2.91 -10.13 18.17
C LEU A 262 1.74 -11.10 18.33
N TYR A 263 1.77 -12.27 17.68
CA TYR A 263 0.64 -13.20 17.63
C TYR A 263 0.13 -13.61 19.00
N GLY A 264 1.04 -13.98 19.91
CA GLY A 264 0.66 -14.49 21.22
C GLY A 264 -0.24 -13.54 22.04
N GLY A 265 -0.02 -12.23 21.92
CA GLY A 265 -0.84 -11.24 22.60
C GLY A 265 -2.21 -11.01 21.95
N LEU A 266 -2.32 -11.24 20.64
CA LEU A 266 -3.56 -11.14 19.87
C LEU A 266 -4.41 -12.41 20.01
N LEU A 267 -3.82 -13.59 19.83
CA LEU A 267 -4.48 -14.88 19.97
C LEU A 267 -5.11 -15.07 21.37
N ARG A 268 -4.37 -14.71 22.45
CA ARG A 268 -4.92 -14.74 23.82
C ARG A 268 -6.11 -13.81 24.05
N ALA A 269 -6.25 -12.77 23.22
CA ALA A 269 -7.38 -11.86 23.31
C ALA A 269 -8.60 -12.31 22.46
N GLY A 270 -8.49 -13.44 21.74
CA GLY A 270 -9.54 -13.97 20.88
C GLY A 270 -9.45 -13.51 19.41
N VAL A 271 -8.37 -12.82 19.02
CA VAL A 271 -8.13 -12.49 17.61
C VAL A 271 -7.76 -13.74 16.84
N LYS A 272 -8.42 -14.00 15.71
CA LYS A 272 -8.09 -15.11 14.81
C LYS A 272 -7.04 -14.68 13.81
N ILE A 273 -5.96 -15.45 13.68
CA ILE A 273 -4.86 -15.19 12.76
C ILE A 273 -4.74 -16.36 11.79
N TYR A 274 -4.55 -16.04 10.51
CA TYR A 274 -4.40 -17.00 9.43
C TYR A 274 -3.15 -16.69 8.63
N GLU A 275 -2.35 -17.70 8.27
CA GLU A 275 -1.16 -17.56 7.42
C GLU A 275 -1.47 -18.05 6.01
N TYR A 276 -1.46 -17.14 5.01
CA TYR A 276 -1.70 -17.42 3.61
C TYR A 276 -0.60 -18.32 3.03
N GLN A 277 -0.97 -19.43 2.38
CA GLN A 277 -0.03 -20.49 2.02
C GLN A 277 0.42 -20.51 0.55
N PRO A 278 -0.46 -20.23 -0.45
CA PRO A 278 -0.13 -20.54 -1.85
C PRO A 278 1.12 -19.81 -2.35
N GLN A 279 1.10 -18.49 -2.28
CA GLN A 279 2.16 -17.61 -2.77
C GLN A 279 2.48 -16.53 -1.74
N ILE A 280 3.43 -15.64 -2.02
CA ILE A 280 3.64 -14.44 -1.20
C ILE A 280 2.37 -13.58 -1.27
N MET A 281 1.86 -13.19 -0.10
CA MET A 281 0.72 -12.27 -0.02
C MET A 281 1.23 -10.86 0.23
N HIS A 282 0.94 -9.96 -0.73
CA HIS A 282 1.32 -8.55 -0.65
C HIS A 282 0.11 -7.62 -0.46
N THR A 283 -1.04 -8.17 -0.13
CA THR A 283 -2.34 -7.48 0.04
C THR A 283 -2.33 -6.44 1.17
N LYS A 284 -2.97 -5.29 0.93
CA LYS A 284 -3.28 -4.26 1.92
C LYS A 284 -4.78 -3.97 1.85
N LEU A 285 -5.54 -4.74 2.62
CA LEU A 285 -6.99 -4.68 2.68
C LEU A 285 -7.45 -4.69 4.13
N ILE A 286 -8.26 -3.72 4.52
CA ILE A 286 -8.94 -3.71 5.82
C ILE A 286 -10.42 -3.52 5.54
N VAL A 287 -11.25 -4.36 6.15
CA VAL A 287 -12.70 -4.30 5.99
C VAL A 287 -13.35 -4.34 7.37
N THR A 288 -14.27 -3.42 7.58
CA THR A 288 -15.25 -3.46 8.67
C THR A 288 -16.64 -3.64 8.06
N GLU A 289 -17.67 -3.72 8.87
CA GLU A 289 -19.04 -3.68 8.34
C GLU A 289 -19.39 -2.33 7.69
N ALA A 290 -18.68 -1.26 8.07
CA ALA A 290 -18.95 0.12 7.64
C ALA A 290 -18.09 0.58 6.47
N ALA A 291 -16.88 0.05 6.27
CA ALA A 291 -15.98 0.55 5.25
C ALA A 291 -14.92 -0.47 4.82
N ALA A 292 -14.46 -0.34 3.58
CA ALA A 292 -13.29 -1.02 3.05
C ALA A 292 -12.14 -0.02 2.84
N TYR A 293 -10.93 -0.43 3.19
CA TYR A 293 -9.69 0.32 2.98
C TYR A 293 -8.81 -0.45 2.00
N VAL A 294 -8.36 0.22 0.95
CA VAL A 294 -7.47 -0.34 -0.07
C VAL A 294 -6.46 0.70 -0.54
N GLY A 295 -5.24 0.29 -0.79
CA GLY A 295 -4.17 1.18 -1.25
C GLY A 295 -2.78 0.62 -1.03
N SER A 296 -1.82 1.48 -0.76
CA SER A 296 -0.40 1.13 -0.69
C SER A 296 0.11 0.81 0.72
N SER A 297 -0.60 1.26 1.78
CA SER A 297 -0.09 1.27 3.15
C SER A 297 -0.18 -0.08 3.83
N ASN A 298 0.95 -0.60 4.26
CA ASN A 298 0.99 -1.70 5.23
C ASN A 298 0.66 -1.22 6.65
N LEU A 299 0.35 -2.14 7.55
CA LEU A 299 0.24 -1.87 8.98
C LEU A 299 1.59 -2.03 9.68
N ASP A 300 2.59 -1.26 9.24
CA ASP A 300 3.93 -1.23 9.84
C ASP A 300 4.39 0.20 10.11
N THR A 301 5.49 0.34 10.85
CA THR A 301 5.97 1.66 11.28
C THR A 301 6.47 2.50 10.12
N ARG A 302 7.05 1.90 9.08
CA ARG A 302 7.53 2.64 7.90
C ARG A 302 6.37 3.24 7.12
N SER A 303 5.36 2.44 6.78
CA SER A 303 4.15 2.90 6.08
C SER A 303 3.36 3.93 6.90
N LEU A 304 3.30 3.75 8.21
CA LEU A 304 2.50 4.61 9.07
C LEU A 304 3.15 5.96 9.42
N HIS A 305 4.50 6.10 9.32
CA HIS A 305 5.21 7.27 9.83
C HIS A 305 6.34 7.81 8.95
N ILE A 306 6.79 7.07 7.94
CA ILE A 306 8.01 7.38 7.20
C ILE A 306 7.75 7.54 5.71
N ASN A 307 7.06 6.58 5.10
CA ASN A 307 6.81 6.59 3.67
C ASN A 307 5.65 7.50 3.29
N TYR A 308 5.64 7.95 2.05
CA TYR A 308 4.44 8.47 1.42
C TYR A 308 3.55 7.29 1.03
N GLU A 309 2.32 7.31 1.52
CA GLU A 309 1.32 6.26 1.28
C GLU A 309 -0.02 6.87 0.90
N LEU A 310 -0.83 6.08 0.25
CA LEU A 310 -2.18 6.44 -0.17
C LEU A 310 -3.14 5.28 0.12
N MET A 311 -4.23 5.58 0.81
CA MET A 311 -5.34 4.65 1.03
C MET A 311 -6.64 5.30 0.61
N LEU A 312 -7.51 4.55 -0.03
CA LEU A 312 -8.92 4.87 -0.18
C LEU A 312 -9.69 4.19 0.93
N ARG A 313 -10.57 4.93 1.60
CA ARG A 313 -11.62 4.41 2.47
C ARG A 313 -12.94 4.60 1.75
N VAL A 314 -13.64 3.50 1.54
CA VAL A 314 -14.90 3.49 0.80
C VAL A 314 -15.96 2.82 1.66
N ASP A 315 -17.08 3.49 1.91
CA ASP A 315 -18.22 2.95 2.67
C ASP A 315 -19.44 2.62 1.78
N GLU A 316 -19.23 2.60 0.47
CA GLU A 316 -20.23 2.13 -0.47
C GLU A 316 -20.46 0.62 -0.28
N PRO A 317 -21.73 0.16 -0.08
CA PRO A 317 -22.03 -1.22 0.32
C PRO A 317 -21.49 -2.30 -0.61
N SER A 318 -21.51 -2.10 -1.92
CA SER A 318 -20.99 -3.08 -2.88
C SER A 318 -19.47 -3.21 -2.81
N VAL A 319 -18.77 -2.13 -2.51
CA VAL A 319 -17.31 -2.15 -2.31
C VAL A 319 -16.96 -2.85 -1.01
N VAL A 320 -17.70 -2.61 0.06
CA VAL A 320 -17.51 -3.29 1.35
C VAL A 320 -17.77 -4.79 1.19
N ALA A 321 -18.89 -5.18 0.56
CA ALA A 321 -19.20 -6.59 0.30
C ALA A 321 -18.14 -7.28 -0.57
N GLY A 322 -17.65 -6.59 -1.61
CA GLY A 322 -16.56 -7.07 -2.46
C GLY A 322 -15.25 -7.25 -1.68
N GLY A 323 -14.92 -6.31 -0.79
CA GLY A 323 -13.76 -6.40 0.10
C GLY A 323 -13.85 -7.58 1.08
N GLN A 324 -15.04 -7.84 1.66
CA GLN A 324 -15.30 -9.00 2.51
C GLN A 324 -15.10 -10.31 1.74
N ALA A 325 -15.67 -10.41 0.53
CA ALA A 325 -15.52 -11.59 -0.32
C ALA A 325 -14.04 -11.84 -0.67
N LEU A 326 -13.26 -10.81 -0.96
CA LEU A 326 -11.82 -10.93 -1.20
C LEU A 326 -11.05 -11.39 0.05
N PHE A 327 -11.38 -10.84 1.21
CA PHE A 327 -10.80 -11.31 2.47
C PHE A 327 -11.13 -12.80 2.73
N ASP A 328 -12.36 -13.22 2.51
CA ASP A 328 -12.79 -14.61 2.71
C ASP A 328 -12.08 -15.57 1.74
N LEU A 329 -11.82 -15.16 0.49
CA LEU A 329 -11.01 -15.91 -0.46
C LEU A 329 -9.56 -16.10 0.01
N LEU A 330 -8.94 -15.04 0.58
CA LEU A 330 -7.61 -15.14 1.16
C LEU A 330 -7.60 -16.05 2.39
N ARG A 331 -8.56 -15.87 3.28
CA ARG A 331 -8.71 -16.69 4.48
C ARG A 331 -8.91 -18.18 4.15
N ALA A 332 -9.74 -18.50 3.16
CA ALA A 332 -9.97 -19.88 2.74
C ALA A 332 -8.72 -20.62 2.24
N ARG A 333 -7.69 -19.87 1.80
CA ARG A 333 -6.39 -20.37 1.34
C ARG A 333 -5.30 -20.26 2.39
N SER A 334 -5.68 -19.96 3.63
CA SER A 334 -4.76 -19.72 4.74
C SER A 334 -4.89 -20.81 5.80
N GLN A 335 -3.81 -21.08 6.51
CA GLN A 335 -3.82 -21.97 7.67
C GLN A 335 -4.10 -21.17 8.94
N PRO A 336 -5.05 -21.60 9.79
CA PRO A 336 -5.29 -20.96 11.07
C PRO A 336 -4.10 -21.14 12.01
N VAL A 337 -3.81 -20.11 12.80
CA VAL A 337 -2.79 -20.14 13.85
C VAL A 337 -3.50 -20.37 15.19
N GLU A 338 -3.52 -21.62 15.64
CA GLU A 338 -4.16 -21.99 16.90
C GLU A 338 -3.27 -21.67 18.11
N TRP A 339 -3.85 -21.02 19.15
CA TRP A 339 -3.10 -20.61 20.34
C TRP A 339 -2.37 -21.75 21.04
N SER A 340 -3.04 -22.92 21.21
CA SER A 340 -2.45 -24.10 21.86
C SER A 340 -1.21 -24.58 21.10
N ALA A 341 -1.32 -24.81 19.80
CA ALA A 341 -0.23 -25.24 18.95
C ALA A 341 0.88 -24.17 18.90
N TRP A 342 0.51 -22.89 18.74
CA TRP A 342 1.45 -21.76 18.70
C TRP A 342 2.30 -21.64 19.96
N ARG A 343 1.71 -21.84 21.12
CA ARG A 343 2.41 -21.76 22.41
C ARG A 343 3.48 -22.84 22.56
N HIS A 344 3.17 -24.08 22.13
CA HIS A 344 4.04 -25.25 22.34
C HIS A 344 5.08 -25.44 21.23
N SER A 345 4.77 -25.06 19.99
CA SER A 345 5.67 -25.26 18.82
C SER A 345 6.87 -24.33 18.77
N ARG A 346 6.99 -23.35 19.69
CA ARG A 346 8.04 -22.32 19.63
C ARG A 346 9.03 -22.40 20.79
N PRO A 347 10.22 -22.96 20.58
CA PRO A 347 11.30 -22.97 21.56
C PRO A 347 11.76 -21.53 21.88
N TRP A 348 12.43 -21.38 23.06
CA TRP A 348 12.83 -20.06 23.57
C TRP A 348 13.69 -19.24 22.58
N PHE A 349 14.60 -19.89 21.84
CA PHE A 349 15.47 -19.23 20.88
C PHE A 349 14.67 -18.65 19.68
N THR A 350 13.60 -19.32 19.24
CA THR A 350 12.69 -18.79 18.21
C THR A 350 11.99 -17.53 18.72
N ARG A 351 11.52 -17.54 19.98
CA ARG A 351 10.88 -16.38 20.61
C ARG A 351 11.85 -15.20 20.72
N LEU A 352 13.11 -15.46 21.10
CA LEU A 352 14.16 -14.45 21.21
C LEU A 352 14.47 -13.84 19.82
N ARG A 353 14.63 -14.67 18.81
CA ARG A 353 14.87 -14.22 17.41
C ARG A 353 13.73 -13.37 16.87
N ASP A 354 12.49 -13.74 17.14
CA ASP A 354 11.31 -12.98 16.69
C ASP A 354 11.17 -11.67 17.48
N ALA A 355 11.53 -11.66 18.76
CA ALA A 355 11.61 -10.45 19.58
C ALA A 355 12.70 -9.50 19.08
N ALA A 356 13.86 -10.01 18.71
CA ALA A 356 14.94 -9.21 18.12
C ALA A 356 14.52 -8.60 16.77
N ALA A 357 13.86 -9.37 15.90
CA ALA A 357 13.30 -8.88 14.64
C ALA A 357 12.27 -7.76 14.87
N TYR A 358 11.37 -7.94 15.83
CA TYR A 358 10.40 -6.92 16.21
C TYR A 358 11.08 -5.66 16.74
N TRP A 359 12.08 -5.79 17.63
CA TRP A 359 12.80 -4.63 18.15
C TRP A 359 13.51 -3.87 17.03
N LEU A 360 14.17 -4.57 16.11
CA LEU A 360 14.86 -3.96 14.97
C LEU A 360 13.89 -3.17 14.09
N LEU A 361 12.81 -3.79 13.62
CA LEU A 361 11.91 -3.17 12.64
C LEU A 361 10.91 -2.18 13.25
N ALA A 362 10.44 -2.43 14.47
CA ALA A 362 9.43 -1.58 15.09
C ALA A 362 10.01 -0.45 15.96
N ARG A 363 11.29 -0.54 16.35
CA ARG A 363 11.93 0.41 17.25
C ARG A 363 13.21 1.02 16.68
N ALA A 364 14.19 0.20 16.26
CA ALA A 364 15.48 0.69 15.82
C ALA A 364 15.40 1.35 14.43
N ASP A 365 14.81 0.69 13.41
CA ASP A 365 14.70 1.23 12.05
C ASP A 365 13.97 2.59 12.00
N PRO A 366 12.81 2.79 12.63
CA PRO A 366 12.17 4.10 12.65
C PRO A 366 12.98 5.17 13.41
N TYR A 367 13.70 4.79 14.45
CA TYR A 367 14.56 5.72 15.20
C TYR A 367 15.74 6.18 14.36
N VAL A 368 16.48 5.26 13.76
CA VAL A 368 17.63 5.53 12.88
C VAL A 368 17.17 6.35 11.66
N THR A 369 16.07 5.98 11.04
CA THR A 369 15.47 6.70 9.92
C THR A 369 15.17 8.15 10.27
N ARG A 370 14.53 8.40 11.41
CA ARG A 370 14.24 9.76 11.87
C ARG A 370 15.49 10.55 12.21
N TRP A 371 16.47 9.90 12.84
CA TRP A 371 17.75 10.52 13.18
C TRP A 371 18.50 10.95 11.91
N LEU A 372 18.62 10.07 10.91
CA LEU A 372 19.24 10.40 9.61
C LEU A 372 18.52 11.55 8.89
N ALA A 373 17.18 11.55 8.96
CA ALA A 373 16.38 12.61 8.34
C ALA A 373 16.47 13.97 9.04
N MET A 374 16.86 14.00 10.33
CA MET A 374 16.92 15.23 11.14
C MET A 374 18.36 15.73 11.41
N ALA A 375 19.39 14.97 11.07
CA ALA A 375 20.77 15.35 11.29
C ALA A 375 21.07 16.69 10.59
N PRO A 376 21.68 17.69 11.25
CA PRO A 376 22.11 18.94 10.62
C PRO A 376 23.13 18.67 9.53
N ARG A 377 23.23 19.56 8.57
CA ARG A 377 24.24 19.50 7.49
C ARG A 377 25.65 19.66 8.03
#